data_a22dd9616aa1a6af15d606eea6ecfd86
#
_entry.id   a22dd9616aa1a6af15d606eea6ecfd86
#
_cell.length_a   1.000
_cell.length_b   1.000
_cell.length_c   1.000
_cell.angle_alpha   90.00
_cell.angle_beta   90.00
_cell.angle_gamma   90.00
#
_symmetry.space_group_name_H-M   'P 1'
#
loop_
_entity.id
_entity.type
_entity.pdbx_description
1 polymer ?
#
loop_
_entity_poly.entity_id
_entity_poly.type
_entity_poly.pdbx_seq_one_letter_code
_entity_poly.pdbx_strand_id
1 'polypeptide(L)'
;MKATLKNELILILVTFIWGSSIVAQKFGLQNIGPLTFFCIRSSIGAVFLGLILLFRKKTRNLTEDKFRRKDVLKGGILCGLALFMAGSFQQVGLTCTTVGKAGFITSLYVVIVPLLEIFTGKKLKKAMLICIAFTVAGLYLLCVPAGEFSISNFQIGELLVLVCAVFFAIHIIIVDRFTEKADSIEMSCIQFITVAVLAFPAMLIMDPHIPISGEDFCYSLPQLEDIWHSIVPLLYSGVLSSGVAYTLQIKAQNYINPVIASLILCCESVFAAVCGAVMLGEMMSMREITGCIIMFISIAATKLIQLKSPLK
;
A
#
# COMPACT_ATOMS: atom_id res chain seq x y z
N MET A 1 23.90 -10.74 -3.53
CA MET A 1 23.75 -9.73 -4.59
C MET A 1 22.65 -10.07 -5.60
N LYS A 2 22.68 -11.22 -6.32
CA LYS A 2 21.61 -11.59 -7.27
C LYS A 2 20.22 -11.75 -6.63
N ALA A 3 20.12 -12.33 -5.42
CA ALA A 3 18.84 -12.49 -4.70
C ALA A 3 18.22 -11.14 -4.31
N THR A 4 19.02 -10.19 -3.84
CA THR A 4 18.54 -8.84 -3.45
C THR A 4 17.99 -8.09 -4.66
N LEU A 5 18.71 -8.08 -5.80
CA LEU A 5 18.25 -7.41 -7.03
C LEU A 5 16.91 -7.98 -7.52
N LYS A 6 16.74 -9.31 -7.50
CA LYS A 6 15.48 -9.94 -7.88
C LYS A 6 14.32 -9.47 -7.01
N ASN A 7 14.54 -9.36 -5.70
CA ASN A 7 13.48 -8.96 -4.77
C ASN A 7 13.18 -7.46 -4.86
N GLU A 8 14.16 -6.60 -5.16
CA GLU A 8 13.94 -5.20 -5.49
C GLU A 8 13.06 -5.05 -6.74
N LEU A 9 13.33 -5.82 -7.81
CA LEU A 9 12.49 -5.83 -9.01
C LEU A 9 11.07 -6.33 -8.72
N ILE A 10 10.92 -7.29 -7.80
CA ILE A 10 9.60 -7.73 -7.33
C ILE A 10 8.87 -6.58 -6.63
N LEU A 11 9.55 -5.79 -5.77
CA LEU A 11 8.93 -4.62 -5.14
C LEU A 11 8.56 -3.53 -6.16
N ILE A 12 9.36 -3.31 -7.20
CA ILE A 12 9.00 -2.39 -8.30
C ILE A 12 7.74 -2.89 -9.03
N LEU A 13 7.62 -4.21 -9.27
CA LEU A 13 6.39 -4.78 -9.84
C LEU A 13 5.19 -4.57 -8.89
N VAL A 14 5.38 -4.75 -7.59
CA VAL A 14 4.35 -4.47 -6.57
C VAL A 14 3.88 -3.02 -6.66
N THR A 15 4.80 -2.06 -6.73
CA THR A 15 4.46 -0.63 -6.82
C THR A 15 3.76 -0.28 -8.13
N PHE A 16 4.10 -0.93 -9.24
CA PHE A 16 3.37 -0.79 -10.49
C PHE A 16 1.92 -1.28 -10.39
N ILE A 17 1.72 -2.47 -9.78
CA ILE A 17 0.36 -3.02 -9.56
C ILE A 17 -0.44 -2.09 -8.64
N TRP A 18 0.16 -1.56 -7.58
CA TRP A 18 -0.55 -0.66 -6.68
C TRP A 18 -0.85 0.68 -7.31
N GLY A 19 0.11 1.30 -8.00
CA GLY A 19 -0.09 2.56 -8.71
C GLY A 19 -1.22 2.47 -9.75
N SER A 20 -1.24 1.43 -10.56
CA SER A 20 -2.35 1.20 -11.51
C SER A 20 -3.67 0.85 -10.80
N SER A 21 -3.61 0.20 -9.62
CA SER A 21 -4.80 -0.09 -8.80
C SER A 21 -5.46 1.18 -8.24
N ILE A 22 -4.71 2.28 -8.03
CA ILE A 22 -5.30 3.57 -7.61
C ILE A 22 -6.27 4.09 -8.69
N VAL A 23 -5.89 3.96 -9.96
CA VAL A 23 -6.79 4.33 -11.08
C VAL A 23 -8.04 3.45 -11.08
N ALA A 24 -7.89 2.14 -10.90
CA ALA A 24 -9.02 1.21 -10.80
C ALA A 24 -9.93 1.55 -9.60
N GLN A 25 -9.36 1.89 -8.45
CA GLN A 25 -10.13 2.32 -7.28
C GLN A 25 -10.95 3.59 -7.56
N LYS A 26 -10.37 4.59 -8.24
CA LYS A 26 -11.07 5.82 -8.62
C LYS A 26 -12.36 5.53 -9.41
N PHE A 27 -12.32 4.55 -10.33
CA PHE A 27 -13.52 4.12 -11.05
C PHE A 27 -14.51 3.35 -10.16
N GLY A 28 -14.04 2.47 -9.30
CA GLY A 28 -14.90 1.69 -8.43
C GLY A 28 -15.66 2.55 -7.40
N LEU A 29 -15.01 3.57 -6.85
CA LEU A 29 -15.58 4.49 -5.87
C LEU A 29 -16.67 5.44 -6.42
N GLN A 30 -16.90 5.44 -7.72
CA GLN A 30 -18.01 6.19 -8.32
C GLN A 30 -19.37 5.54 -8.05
N ASN A 31 -19.41 4.23 -7.80
CA ASN A 31 -20.65 3.47 -7.67
C ASN A 31 -20.87 2.92 -6.26
N ILE A 32 -19.81 2.65 -5.52
CA ILE A 32 -19.90 2.02 -4.19
C ILE A 32 -19.05 2.75 -3.14
N GLY A 33 -19.48 2.66 -1.88
CA GLY A 33 -18.80 3.32 -0.77
C GLY A 33 -17.35 2.85 -0.57
N PRO A 34 -16.50 3.70 0.02
CA PRO A 34 -15.07 3.44 0.15
C PRO A 34 -14.76 2.20 0.99
N LEU A 35 -15.44 1.99 2.11
CA LEU A 35 -15.24 0.81 2.96
C LEU A 35 -15.88 -0.43 2.35
N THR A 36 -16.98 -0.27 1.60
CA THR A 36 -17.56 -1.35 0.78
C THR A 36 -16.58 -1.84 -0.26
N PHE A 37 -15.97 -0.94 -1.03
CA PHE A 37 -14.93 -1.30 -1.99
C PHE A 37 -13.77 -2.03 -1.32
N PHE A 38 -13.32 -1.52 -0.16
CA PHE A 38 -12.23 -2.11 0.60
C PHE A 38 -12.57 -3.51 1.15
N CYS A 39 -13.79 -3.71 1.65
CA CYS A 39 -14.29 -4.99 2.12
C CYS A 39 -14.33 -6.03 0.99
N ILE A 40 -14.99 -5.69 -0.14
CA ILE A 40 -15.17 -6.62 -1.26
C ILE A 40 -13.84 -6.99 -1.89
N ARG A 41 -12.94 -6.03 -2.20
CA ARG A 41 -11.63 -6.34 -2.78
C ARG A 41 -10.78 -7.20 -1.86
N SER A 42 -10.87 -6.98 -0.54
CA SER A 42 -10.14 -7.78 0.46
C SER A 42 -10.69 -9.21 0.55
N SER A 43 -12.00 -9.36 0.48
CA SER A 43 -12.68 -10.66 0.41
C SER A 43 -12.29 -11.44 -0.84
N ILE A 44 -12.26 -10.77 -2.01
CA ILE A 44 -11.78 -11.38 -3.27
C ILE A 44 -10.32 -11.84 -3.13
N GLY A 45 -9.45 -11.00 -2.55
CA GLY A 45 -8.05 -11.34 -2.29
C GLY A 45 -7.90 -12.55 -1.36
N ALA A 46 -8.68 -12.59 -0.28
CA ALA A 46 -8.69 -13.71 0.66
C ALA A 46 -9.15 -15.02 0.00
N VAL A 47 -10.23 -14.98 -0.78
CA VAL A 47 -10.74 -16.14 -1.52
C VAL A 47 -9.72 -16.62 -2.56
N PHE A 48 -9.14 -15.71 -3.34
CA PHE A 48 -8.12 -16.03 -4.34
C PHE A 48 -6.91 -16.74 -3.70
N LEU A 49 -6.37 -16.19 -2.61
CA LEU A 49 -5.24 -16.81 -1.88
C LEU A 49 -5.63 -18.13 -1.23
N GLY A 50 -6.85 -18.23 -0.69
CA GLY A 50 -7.40 -19.47 -0.14
C GLY A 50 -7.47 -20.58 -1.18
N LEU A 51 -7.90 -20.27 -2.41
CA LEU A 51 -7.90 -21.22 -3.53
C LEU A 51 -6.47 -21.67 -3.88
N ILE A 52 -5.51 -20.73 -3.96
CA ILE A 52 -4.11 -21.08 -4.19
C ILE A 52 -3.59 -22.04 -3.11
N LEU A 53 -3.90 -21.79 -1.84
CA LEU A 53 -3.48 -22.64 -0.73
C LEU A 53 -4.11 -24.05 -0.80
N LEU A 54 -5.38 -24.14 -1.19
CA LEU A 54 -6.06 -25.44 -1.39
C LEU A 54 -5.37 -26.26 -2.49
N PHE A 55 -5.07 -25.64 -3.65
CA PHE A 55 -4.35 -26.32 -4.74
C PHE A 55 -2.93 -26.71 -4.31
N ARG A 56 -2.22 -25.81 -3.60
CA ARG A 56 -0.86 -26.07 -3.11
C ARG A 56 -0.82 -27.23 -2.10
N LYS A 57 -1.82 -27.32 -1.19
CA LYS A 57 -1.93 -28.41 -0.22
C LYS A 57 -2.12 -29.78 -0.89
N LYS A 58 -2.86 -29.81 -1.98
CA LYS A 58 -3.08 -31.04 -2.77
C LYS A 58 -1.80 -31.56 -3.42
N THR A 59 -0.84 -30.66 -3.72
CA THR A 59 0.40 -31.00 -4.47
C THR A 59 1.62 -31.19 -3.55
N ARG A 60 1.55 -30.77 -2.28
CA ARG A 60 2.66 -30.80 -1.32
C ARG A 60 2.55 -32.02 -0.41
N ASN A 61 3.61 -32.84 -0.37
CA ASN A 61 3.74 -33.89 0.66
C ASN A 61 3.81 -33.24 2.03
N LEU A 62 2.97 -33.71 2.97
CA LEU A 62 2.69 -33.13 4.30
C LEU A 62 3.86 -33.14 5.30
N THR A 63 5.09 -33.37 4.87
CA THR A 63 6.23 -33.66 5.77
C THR A 63 7.10 -32.46 6.13
N GLU A 64 6.88 -31.26 5.58
CA GLU A 64 7.69 -30.08 5.94
C GLU A 64 6.84 -28.85 6.23
N ASP A 65 6.23 -28.78 7.41
CA ASP A 65 5.79 -27.51 8.01
C ASP A 65 7.04 -26.74 8.51
N LYS A 66 7.75 -26.08 7.56
CA LYS A 66 8.93 -25.26 7.87
C LYS A 66 8.60 -24.08 8.80
N PHE A 67 7.34 -23.66 8.83
CA PHE A 67 6.87 -22.50 9.58
C PHE A 67 5.94 -22.90 10.72
N ARG A 68 6.10 -22.23 11.86
CA ARG A 68 5.20 -22.46 13.02
C ARG A 68 3.84 -21.80 12.73
N ARG A 69 2.76 -22.55 12.81
CA ARG A 69 1.38 -22.04 12.62
C ARG A 69 1.08 -20.80 13.46
N LYS A 70 1.61 -20.73 14.70
CA LYS A 70 1.43 -19.57 15.59
C LYS A 70 2.04 -18.30 15.00
N ASP A 71 3.22 -18.38 14.38
CA ASP A 71 3.89 -17.21 13.80
C ASP A 71 3.19 -16.73 12.52
N VAL A 72 2.72 -17.67 11.69
CA VAL A 72 1.92 -17.35 10.49
C VAL A 72 0.61 -16.67 10.89
N LEU A 73 -0.12 -17.22 11.86
CA LEU A 73 -1.38 -16.66 12.34
C LEU A 73 -1.18 -15.28 12.98
N LYS A 74 -0.19 -15.17 13.86
CA LYS A 74 0.12 -13.89 14.53
C LYS A 74 0.56 -12.83 13.53
N GLY A 75 1.46 -13.17 12.60
CA GLY A 75 1.91 -12.26 11.55
C GLY A 75 0.76 -11.81 10.66
N GLY A 76 -0.05 -12.74 10.18
CA GLY A 76 -1.21 -12.42 9.32
C GLY A 76 -2.25 -11.55 10.01
N ILE A 77 -2.61 -11.84 11.28
CA ILE A 77 -3.55 -11.02 12.04
C ILE A 77 -2.98 -9.62 12.30
N LEU A 78 -1.74 -9.49 12.75
CA LEU A 78 -1.13 -8.19 13.02
C LEU A 78 -0.99 -7.34 11.74
N CYS A 79 -0.58 -7.96 10.63
CA CYS A 79 -0.57 -7.29 9.32
C CYS A 79 -1.98 -6.90 8.89
N GLY A 80 -2.97 -7.77 9.10
CA GLY A 80 -4.37 -7.49 8.77
C GLY A 80 -4.95 -6.33 9.58
N LEU A 81 -4.67 -6.26 10.88
CA LEU A 81 -5.07 -5.14 11.74
C LEU A 81 -4.44 -3.82 11.29
N ALA A 82 -3.13 -3.82 11.05
CA ALA A 82 -2.43 -2.63 10.57
C ALA A 82 -2.95 -2.19 9.20
N LEU A 83 -3.18 -3.14 8.29
CA LEU A 83 -3.70 -2.87 6.95
C LEU A 83 -5.16 -2.40 6.98
N PHE A 84 -6.00 -2.97 7.85
CA PHE A 84 -7.38 -2.51 8.04
C PHE A 84 -7.41 -1.05 8.48
N MET A 85 -6.62 -0.69 9.49
CA MET A 85 -6.52 0.71 9.96
C MET A 85 -6.00 1.61 8.84
N ALA A 86 -4.87 1.24 8.21
CA ALA A 86 -4.30 2.01 7.12
C ALA A 86 -5.30 2.23 5.97
N GLY A 87 -5.89 1.14 5.47
CA GLY A 87 -6.81 1.19 4.34
C GLY A 87 -8.11 1.94 4.66
N SER A 88 -8.68 1.76 5.85
CA SER A 88 -9.90 2.47 6.24
C SER A 88 -9.67 3.97 6.34
N PHE A 89 -8.61 4.41 7.01
CA PHE A 89 -8.26 5.83 7.09
C PHE A 89 -7.92 6.42 5.71
N GLN A 90 -7.26 5.66 4.84
CA GLN A 90 -6.97 6.09 3.48
C GLN A 90 -8.24 6.27 2.67
N GLN A 91 -9.14 5.30 2.69
CA GLN A 91 -10.36 5.32 1.90
C GLN A 91 -11.29 6.45 2.33
N VAL A 92 -11.49 6.62 3.64
CA VAL A 92 -12.28 7.75 4.17
C VAL A 92 -11.58 9.08 3.93
N GLY A 93 -10.27 9.16 4.13
CA GLY A 93 -9.50 10.37 3.85
C GLY A 93 -9.58 10.83 2.40
N LEU A 94 -9.59 9.88 1.44
CA LEU A 94 -9.72 10.16 0.02
C LEU A 94 -11.04 10.82 -0.38
N THR A 95 -12.11 10.69 0.40
CA THR A 95 -13.38 11.39 0.14
C THR A 95 -13.32 12.87 0.56
N CYS A 96 -12.34 13.24 1.39
CA CYS A 96 -12.20 14.58 1.98
C CYS A 96 -10.95 15.34 1.53
N THR A 97 -10.12 14.76 0.64
CA THR A 97 -8.92 15.43 0.11
C THR A 97 -8.65 15.03 -1.34
N THR A 98 -7.71 15.72 -2.01
CA THR A 98 -7.34 15.39 -3.38
C THR A 98 -6.49 14.12 -3.45
N VAL A 99 -6.58 13.38 -4.55
CA VAL A 99 -5.80 12.15 -4.77
C VAL A 99 -4.30 12.42 -4.68
N GLY A 100 -3.83 13.55 -5.22
CA GLY A 100 -2.42 13.95 -5.14
C GLY A 100 -1.96 14.17 -3.70
N LYS A 101 -2.69 14.97 -2.91
CA LYS A 101 -2.35 15.19 -1.49
C LYS A 101 -2.40 13.88 -0.70
N ALA A 102 -3.43 13.06 -0.91
CA ALA A 102 -3.53 11.76 -0.27
C ALA A 102 -2.35 10.85 -0.63
N GLY A 103 -1.95 10.77 -1.90
CA GLY A 103 -0.79 10.01 -2.35
C GLY A 103 0.51 10.48 -1.70
N PHE A 104 0.74 11.80 -1.64
CA PHE A 104 1.90 12.38 -0.97
C PHE A 104 1.94 12.03 0.53
N ILE A 105 0.84 12.29 1.24
CA ILE A 105 0.76 12.10 2.70
C ILE A 105 0.87 10.60 3.05
N THR A 106 0.19 9.72 2.31
CA THR A 106 0.33 8.26 2.49
C THR A 106 1.79 7.84 2.36
N SER A 107 2.49 8.32 1.33
CA SER A 107 3.87 7.96 1.05
C SER A 107 4.87 8.50 2.10
N LEU A 108 4.44 9.35 3.04
CA LEU A 108 5.27 9.77 4.19
C LEU A 108 5.63 8.59 5.11
N TYR A 109 5.05 7.39 4.91
CA TYR A 109 5.57 6.19 5.57
C TYR A 109 7.08 5.98 5.28
N VAL A 110 7.62 6.54 4.20
CA VAL A 110 9.06 6.51 3.89
C VAL A 110 9.92 7.22 4.94
N VAL A 111 9.37 8.19 5.63
CA VAL A 111 10.00 8.88 6.77
C VAL A 111 9.68 8.17 8.08
N ILE A 112 8.44 7.69 8.23
CA ILE A 112 7.96 7.08 9.47
C ILE A 112 8.63 5.72 9.71
N VAL A 113 8.83 4.88 8.68
CA VAL A 113 9.51 3.58 8.80
C VAL A 113 10.92 3.73 9.40
N PRO A 114 11.81 4.58 8.85
CA PRO A 114 13.11 4.82 9.46
C PRO A 114 13.05 5.35 10.90
N LEU A 115 12.10 6.23 11.21
CA LEU A 115 11.92 6.72 12.58
C LEU A 115 11.55 5.59 13.52
N LEU A 116 10.61 4.73 13.15
CA LEU A 116 10.24 3.55 13.95
C LEU A 116 11.42 2.58 14.12
N GLU A 117 12.25 2.40 13.09
CA GLU A 117 13.47 1.59 13.16
C GLU A 117 14.51 2.17 14.14
N ILE A 118 14.65 3.51 14.20
CA ILE A 118 15.52 4.17 15.20
C ILE A 118 15.03 3.89 16.62
N PHE A 119 13.72 3.96 16.88
CA PHE A 119 13.14 3.63 18.19
C PHE A 119 13.36 2.18 18.60
N THR A 120 13.56 1.27 17.64
CA THR A 120 13.96 -0.13 17.93
C THR A 120 15.47 -0.30 18.13
N GLY A 121 16.26 0.79 18.14
CA GLY A 121 17.71 0.79 18.36
C GLY A 121 18.56 0.62 17.11
N LYS A 122 17.95 0.57 15.91
CA LYS A 122 18.70 0.50 14.65
C LYS A 122 19.29 1.87 14.30
N LYS A 123 20.56 1.90 13.87
CA LYS A 123 21.24 3.13 13.45
C LYS A 123 21.08 3.35 11.94
N LEU A 124 20.60 4.52 11.56
CA LEU A 124 20.54 4.93 10.16
C LEU A 124 21.81 5.69 9.75
N LYS A 125 22.25 5.47 8.51
CA LYS A 125 23.35 6.23 7.92
C LYS A 125 22.86 7.61 7.49
N LYS A 126 23.68 8.65 7.69
CA LYS A 126 23.39 10.02 7.26
C LYS A 126 23.04 10.10 5.76
N ALA A 127 23.76 9.34 4.94
CA ALA A 127 23.49 9.26 3.50
C ALA A 127 22.08 8.72 3.18
N MET A 128 21.54 7.81 3.99
CA MET A 128 20.18 7.31 3.84
C MET A 128 19.14 8.39 4.15
N LEU A 129 19.37 9.20 5.19
CA LEU A 129 18.50 10.34 5.52
C LEU A 129 18.45 11.36 4.39
N ILE A 130 19.57 11.61 3.71
CA ILE A 130 19.62 12.48 2.52
C ILE A 130 18.76 11.90 1.40
N CYS A 131 18.85 10.60 1.11
CA CYS A 131 17.99 9.96 0.11
C CYS A 131 16.51 10.07 0.48
N ILE A 132 16.16 9.85 1.74
CA ILE A 132 14.76 10.01 2.21
C ILE A 132 14.29 11.45 1.98
N ALA A 133 15.09 12.45 2.31
CA ALA A 133 14.75 13.86 2.09
C ALA A 133 14.53 14.18 0.61
N PHE A 134 15.38 13.68 -0.29
CA PHE A 134 15.18 13.83 -1.74
C PHE A 134 13.94 13.08 -2.23
N THR A 135 13.65 11.89 -1.71
CA THR A 135 12.41 11.15 -2.04
C THR A 135 11.17 11.93 -1.63
N VAL A 136 11.16 12.52 -0.43
CA VAL A 136 10.05 13.37 0.04
C VAL A 136 9.91 14.62 -0.82
N ALA A 137 11.00 15.26 -1.19
CA ALA A 137 10.98 16.42 -2.09
C ALA A 137 10.41 16.04 -3.47
N GLY A 138 10.82 14.91 -4.03
CA GLY A 138 10.28 14.38 -5.28
C GLY A 138 8.79 14.05 -5.19
N LEU A 139 8.34 13.40 -4.11
CA LEU A 139 6.92 13.14 -3.82
C LEU A 139 6.10 14.43 -3.74
N TYR A 140 6.64 15.44 -3.07
CA TYR A 140 5.98 16.75 -2.98
C TYR A 140 5.78 17.38 -4.36
N LEU A 141 6.81 17.36 -5.19
CA LEU A 141 6.72 17.90 -6.56
C LEU A 141 5.75 17.12 -7.43
N LEU A 142 5.68 15.81 -7.25
CA LEU A 142 4.82 14.91 -8.02
C LEU A 142 3.34 15.03 -7.61
N CYS A 143 3.07 15.03 -6.31
CA CYS A 143 1.71 14.81 -5.82
C CYS A 143 0.98 16.08 -5.38
N VAL A 144 1.69 17.21 -5.16
CA VAL A 144 1.11 18.44 -4.64
C VAL A 144 1.21 19.55 -5.68
N PRO A 145 0.08 20.05 -6.23
CA PRO A 145 0.10 21.19 -7.15
C PRO A 145 0.72 22.44 -6.54
N ALA A 146 1.24 23.33 -7.39
CA ALA A 146 1.86 24.56 -6.94
C ALA A 146 0.86 25.46 -6.19
N GLY A 147 1.18 25.87 -4.96
CA GLY A 147 0.36 26.76 -4.14
C GLY A 147 -0.77 26.07 -3.36
N GLU A 148 -1.01 24.78 -3.52
CA GLU A 148 -2.09 24.09 -2.82
C GLU A 148 -1.74 23.54 -1.43
N PHE A 149 -0.45 23.42 -1.12
CA PHE A 149 -0.04 22.92 0.20
C PHE A 149 0.15 24.09 1.17
N SER A 150 -0.77 24.21 2.12
CA SER A 150 -0.66 25.13 3.23
C SER A 150 -0.97 24.40 4.53
N ILE A 151 -0.07 24.50 5.50
CA ILE A 151 -0.25 23.90 6.83
C ILE A 151 -1.45 24.55 7.56
N SER A 152 -1.75 25.82 7.25
CA SER A 152 -2.91 26.53 7.84
C SER A 152 -4.26 26.01 7.34
N ASN A 153 -4.29 25.30 6.21
CA ASN A 153 -5.50 24.76 5.58
C ASN A 153 -5.54 23.21 5.63
N PHE A 154 -4.89 22.64 6.64
CA PHE A 154 -4.85 21.19 6.82
C PHE A 154 -6.24 20.70 7.26
N GLN A 155 -6.89 19.93 6.40
CA GLN A 155 -8.25 19.44 6.60
C GLN A 155 -8.27 18.08 7.27
N ILE A 156 -9.45 17.63 7.67
CA ILE A 156 -9.63 16.32 8.31
C ILE A 156 -9.19 15.16 7.39
N GLY A 157 -9.35 15.32 6.07
CA GLY A 157 -8.92 14.31 5.09
C GLY A 157 -7.42 14.06 5.13
N GLU A 158 -6.61 15.12 5.14
CA GLU A 158 -5.15 15.03 5.23
C GLU A 158 -4.72 14.40 6.57
N LEU A 159 -5.42 14.69 7.66
CA LEU A 159 -5.13 14.10 8.97
C LEU A 159 -5.41 12.58 8.96
N LEU A 160 -6.54 12.16 8.39
CA LEU A 160 -6.86 10.73 8.25
C LEU A 160 -5.81 10.01 7.42
N VAL A 161 -5.37 10.60 6.30
CA VAL A 161 -4.33 10.01 5.45
C VAL A 161 -2.96 10.00 6.15
N LEU A 162 -2.67 10.96 7.03
CA LEU A 162 -1.45 10.91 7.84
C LEU A 162 -1.48 9.75 8.84
N VAL A 163 -2.62 9.51 9.49
CA VAL A 163 -2.82 8.33 10.35
C VAL A 163 -2.67 7.04 9.53
N CYS A 164 -3.21 7.00 8.32
CA CYS A 164 -2.99 5.91 7.38
C CYS A 164 -1.50 5.64 7.14
N ALA A 165 -0.69 6.69 6.88
CA ALA A 165 0.76 6.55 6.65
C ALA A 165 1.48 5.91 7.86
N VAL A 166 1.06 6.23 9.09
CA VAL A 166 1.60 5.60 10.31
C VAL A 166 1.29 4.11 10.32
N PHE A 167 0.05 3.71 10.02
CA PHE A 167 -0.32 2.30 10.00
C PHE A 167 0.31 1.52 8.85
N PHE A 168 0.53 2.12 7.68
CA PHE A 168 1.33 1.50 6.62
C PHE A 168 2.78 1.31 7.03
N ALA A 169 3.39 2.28 7.73
CA ALA A 169 4.74 2.11 8.27
C ALA A 169 4.81 0.95 9.28
N ILE A 170 3.83 0.85 10.17
CA ILE A 170 3.70 -0.27 11.12
C ILE A 170 3.53 -1.58 10.37
N HIS A 171 2.69 -1.63 9.33
CA HIS A 171 2.50 -2.81 8.49
C HIS A 171 3.82 -3.28 7.87
N ILE A 172 4.59 -2.38 7.25
CA ILE A 172 5.90 -2.68 6.65
C ILE A 172 6.85 -3.31 7.68
N ILE A 173 6.88 -2.80 8.91
CA ILE A 173 7.73 -3.32 10.00
C ILE A 173 7.23 -4.68 10.49
N ILE A 174 5.91 -4.89 10.59
CA ILE A 174 5.34 -6.19 10.98
C ILE A 174 5.68 -7.23 9.90
N VAL A 175 5.53 -6.89 8.62
CA VAL A 175 5.94 -7.77 7.51
C VAL A 175 7.41 -8.17 7.67
N ASP A 176 8.33 -7.23 7.86
CA ASP A 176 9.76 -7.51 8.06
C ASP A 176 10.00 -8.48 9.22
N ARG A 177 9.30 -8.31 10.34
CA ARG A 177 9.46 -9.14 11.54
C ARG A 177 9.00 -10.59 11.35
N PHE A 178 7.99 -10.82 10.52
CA PHE A 178 7.36 -12.14 10.36
C PHE A 178 7.72 -12.85 9.04
N THR A 179 8.27 -12.15 8.05
CA THR A 179 8.53 -12.69 6.73
C THR A 179 9.49 -13.89 6.72
N GLU A 180 10.45 -13.97 7.66
CA GLU A 180 11.34 -15.13 7.83
C GLU A 180 10.67 -16.32 8.54
N LYS A 181 9.58 -16.07 9.29
CA LYS A 181 8.91 -17.00 10.19
C LYS A 181 7.58 -17.52 9.66
N ALA A 182 7.13 -17.01 8.51
CA ALA A 182 5.82 -17.29 7.96
C ALA A 182 5.87 -17.53 6.45
N ASP A 183 5.04 -18.45 5.95
CA ASP A 183 4.81 -18.56 4.51
C ASP A 183 4.06 -17.33 4.00
N SER A 184 4.58 -16.71 2.95
CA SER A 184 4.06 -15.43 2.44
C SER A 184 2.61 -15.52 1.96
N ILE A 185 2.20 -16.66 1.36
CA ILE A 185 0.84 -16.84 0.86
C ILE A 185 -0.13 -17.07 2.01
N GLU A 186 0.25 -17.91 2.99
CA GLU A 186 -0.57 -18.17 4.17
C GLU A 186 -0.75 -16.89 5.01
N MET A 187 0.35 -16.16 5.24
CA MET A 187 0.32 -14.91 5.99
C MET A 187 -0.54 -13.85 5.29
N SER A 188 -0.41 -13.72 3.96
CA SER A 188 -1.22 -12.79 3.17
C SER A 188 -2.71 -13.19 3.15
N CYS A 189 -3.02 -14.48 3.08
CA CYS A 189 -4.40 -14.97 3.15
C CYS A 189 -5.06 -14.59 4.48
N ILE A 190 -4.38 -14.85 5.61
CA ILE A 190 -4.87 -14.49 6.95
C ILE A 190 -5.00 -12.98 7.10
N GLN A 191 -4.05 -12.19 6.56
CA GLN A 191 -4.11 -10.73 6.52
C GLN A 191 -5.41 -10.25 5.87
N PHE A 192 -5.75 -10.76 4.67
CA PHE A 192 -6.95 -10.32 3.96
C PHE A 192 -8.25 -10.87 4.53
N ILE A 193 -8.25 -12.06 5.13
CA ILE A 193 -9.38 -12.54 5.96
C ILE A 193 -9.62 -11.55 7.12
N THR A 194 -8.57 -11.17 7.82
CA THR A 194 -8.67 -10.22 8.96
C THR A 194 -9.22 -8.87 8.49
N VAL A 195 -8.70 -8.34 7.37
CA VAL A 195 -9.22 -7.08 6.80
C VAL A 195 -10.69 -7.20 6.40
N ALA A 196 -11.08 -8.28 5.71
CA ALA A 196 -12.46 -8.48 5.27
C ALA A 196 -13.44 -8.58 6.44
N VAL A 197 -13.06 -9.33 7.48
CA VAL A 197 -13.88 -9.49 8.70
C VAL A 197 -14.08 -8.17 9.44
N LEU A 198 -13.04 -7.32 9.50
CA LEU A 198 -13.13 -6.02 10.16
C LEU A 198 -13.79 -4.96 9.28
N ALA A 199 -13.57 -5.00 7.98
CA ALA A 199 -14.15 -4.05 7.04
C ALA A 199 -15.66 -4.26 6.84
N PHE A 200 -16.15 -5.50 7.03
CA PHE A 200 -17.57 -5.81 6.87
C PHE A 200 -18.48 -5.00 7.83
N PRO A 201 -18.32 -5.03 9.16
CA PRO A 201 -19.10 -4.16 10.04
C PRO A 201 -18.78 -2.67 9.80
N ALA A 202 -17.54 -2.32 9.48
CA ALA A 202 -17.16 -0.93 9.24
C ALA A 202 -17.91 -0.34 8.03
N MET A 203 -18.05 -1.06 6.91
CA MET A 203 -18.80 -0.58 5.75
C MET A 203 -20.28 -0.36 6.07
N LEU A 204 -20.90 -1.27 6.85
CA LEU A 204 -22.32 -1.17 7.19
C LEU A 204 -22.63 0.04 8.08
N ILE A 205 -21.68 0.41 8.95
CA ILE A 205 -21.87 1.48 9.93
C ILE A 205 -21.41 2.82 9.36
N MET A 206 -20.30 2.86 8.63
CA MET A 206 -19.62 4.12 8.27
C MET A 206 -19.98 4.62 6.87
N ASP A 207 -20.07 3.76 5.85
CA ASP A 207 -20.34 4.20 4.48
C ASP A 207 -21.61 5.07 4.38
N PRO A 208 -22.74 4.74 5.06
CA PRO A 208 -23.93 5.59 5.03
C PRO A 208 -23.74 7.00 5.64
N HIS A 209 -22.63 7.25 6.30
CA HIS A 209 -22.30 8.55 6.92
C HIS A 209 -21.14 9.27 6.22
N ILE A 210 -20.56 8.66 5.17
CA ILE A 210 -19.49 9.26 4.39
C ILE A 210 -20.09 10.03 3.22
N PRO A 211 -19.86 11.36 3.11
CA PRO A 211 -20.38 12.13 2.01
C PRO A 211 -19.71 11.75 0.69
N ILE A 212 -20.47 11.73 -0.37
CA ILE A 212 -19.95 11.61 -1.72
C ILE A 212 -19.30 12.94 -2.09
N SER A 213 -18.08 12.90 -2.57
CA SER A 213 -17.32 14.12 -2.89
C SER A 213 -18.05 14.97 -3.95
N GLY A 214 -18.46 16.18 -3.57
CA GLY A 214 -19.15 17.12 -4.43
C GLY A 214 -20.68 16.98 -4.48
N GLU A 215 -21.29 16.13 -3.65
CA GLU A 215 -22.71 15.91 -3.56
C GLU A 215 -23.23 16.07 -2.12
N ASP A 216 -24.51 16.42 -1.99
CA ASP A 216 -25.19 16.55 -0.67
C ASP A 216 -25.65 15.20 -0.10
N PHE A 217 -25.30 14.09 -0.75
CA PHE A 217 -25.71 12.73 -0.38
C PHE A 217 -24.53 11.92 0.16
N CYS A 218 -24.80 10.98 1.08
CA CYS A 218 -23.88 9.98 1.55
C CYS A 218 -23.99 8.69 0.72
N TYR A 219 -22.97 7.84 0.79
CA TYR A 219 -23.00 6.52 0.17
C TYR A 219 -24.15 5.68 0.79
N SER A 220 -24.91 5.02 -0.05
CA SER A 220 -25.88 4.01 0.38
C SER A 220 -25.20 2.65 0.54
N LEU A 221 -25.91 1.70 1.19
CA LEU A 221 -25.51 0.30 1.12
C LEU A 221 -25.55 -0.17 -0.33
N PRO A 222 -24.53 -0.88 -0.82
CA PRO A 222 -24.39 -1.23 -2.22
C PRO A 222 -25.50 -2.18 -2.68
N GLN A 223 -26.11 -1.88 -3.81
CA GLN A 223 -26.98 -2.79 -4.51
C GLN A 223 -26.14 -3.73 -5.42
N LEU A 224 -26.73 -4.83 -5.84
CA LEU A 224 -26.04 -5.76 -6.76
C LEU A 224 -25.63 -5.11 -8.07
N GLU A 225 -26.40 -4.15 -8.56
CA GLU A 225 -26.11 -3.38 -9.77
C GLU A 225 -24.86 -2.52 -9.60
N ASP A 226 -24.72 -1.83 -8.47
CA ASP A 226 -23.56 -0.98 -8.15
C ASP A 226 -22.26 -1.82 -8.10
N ILE A 227 -22.36 -3.02 -7.48
CA ILE A 227 -21.23 -3.97 -7.41
C ILE A 227 -20.89 -4.47 -8.82
N TRP A 228 -21.90 -4.74 -9.67
CA TRP A 228 -21.68 -5.20 -11.04
C TRP A 228 -20.98 -4.14 -11.89
N HIS A 229 -21.35 -2.88 -11.77
CA HIS A 229 -20.67 -1.77 -12.45
C HIS A 229 -19.23 -1.59 -11.99
N SER A 230 -18.92 -1.97 -10.76
CA SER A 230 -17.57 -1.90 -10.17
C SER A 230 -16.80 -3.22 -10.27
N ILE A 231 -17.30 -4.26 -10.96
CA ILE A 231 -16.73 -5.61 -10.90
C ILE A 231 -15.30 -5.69 -11.43
N VAL A 232 -14.97 -4.97 -12.50
CA VAL A 232 -13.62 -4.95 -13.09
C VAL A 232 -12.60 -4.31 -12.14
N PRO A 233 -12.82 -3.09 -11.61
CA PRO A 233 -12.01 -2.51 -10.56
C PRO A 233 -11.86 -3.39 -9.32
N LEU A 234 -12.95 -4.04 -8.88
CA LEU A 234 -12.94 -4.93 -7.72
C LEU A 234 -12.10 -6.19 -7.95
N LEU A 235 -12.24 -6.86 -9.11
CA LEU A 235 -11.44 -8.03 -9.46
C LEU A 235 -9.97 -7.66 -9.62
N TYR A 236 -9.66 -6.57 -10.32
CA TYR A 236 -8.29 -6.09 -10.47
C TYR A 236 -7.65 -5.82 -9.09
N SER A 237 -8.30 -5.02 -8.27
CA SER A 237 -7.80 -4.65 -6.95
C SER A 237 -7.78 -5.84 -5.98
N GLY A 238 -8.75 -6.73 -6.05
CA GLY A 238 -8.83 -7.91 -5.19
C GLY A 238 -7.80 -8.98 -5.54
N VAL A 239 -7.68 -9.33 -6.82
CA VAL A 239 -6.75 -10.40 -7.25
C VAL A 239 -5.32 -9.88 -7.34
N LEU A 240 -5.08 -8.83 -8.15
CA LEU A 240 -3.72 -8.37 -8.43
C LEU A 240 -3.16 -7.52 -7.28
N SER A 241 -3.89 -6.51 -6.80
CA SER A 241 -3.39 -5.63 -5.75
C SER A 241 -3.40 -6.35 -4.39
N SER A 242 -4.53 -6.90 -3.94
CA SER A 242 -4.62 -7.57 -2.64
C SER A 242 -3.97 -8.96 -2.67
N GLY A 243 -4.33 -9.82 -3.61
CA GLY A 243 -3.83 -11.20 -3.66
C GLY A 243 -2.35 -11.30 -4.03
N VAL A 244 -1.98 -10.78 -5.19
CA VAL A 244 -0.63 -10.95 -5.74
C VAL A 244 0.37 -9.98 -5.14
N ALA A 245 0.09 -8.67 -5.18
CA ALA A 245 1.10 -7.67 -4.83
C ALA A 245 1.49 -7.72 -3.34
N TYR A 246 0.55 -7.80 -2.40
CA TYR A 246 0.89 -7.94 -0.97
C TYR A 246 1.64 -9.24 -0.67
N THR A 247 1.29 -10.36 -1.33
CA THR A 247 2.03 -11.62 -1.18
C THR A 247 3.47 -11.48 -1.70
N LEU A 248 3.66 -10.81 -2.83
CA LEU A 248 4.98 -10.53 -3.38
C LEU A 248 5.77 -9.56 -2.49
N GLN A 249 5.12 -8.55 -1.91
CA GLN A 249 5.73 -7.66 -0.92
C GLN A 249 6.27 -8.44 0.27
N ILE A 250 5.44 -9.27 0.92
CA ILE A 250 5.85 -10.10 2.06
C ILE A 250 7.06 -10.96 1.67
N LYS A 251 7.01 -11.60 0.50
CA LYS A 251 8.11 -12.44 0.01
C LYS A 251 9.40 -11.65 -0.25
N ALA A 252 9.29 -10.47 -0.85
CA ALA A 252 10.44 -9.65 -1.20
C ALA A 252 11.10 -9.01 0.01
N GLN A 253 10.32 -8.59 1.00
CA GLN A 253 10.83 -7.99 2.24
C GLN A 253 11.65 -8.97 3.09
N ASN A 254 11.55 -10.28 2.87
CA ASN A 254 12.45 -11.26 3.49
C ASN A 254 13.95 -11.04 3.14
N TYR A 255 14.22 -10.28 2.10
CA TYR A 255 15.58 -10.04 1.59
C TYR A 255 15.97 -8.55 1.54
N ILE A 256 15.07 -7.68 1.94
CA ILE A 256 15.21 -6.22 1.80
C ILE A 256 14.84 -5.55 3.13
N ASN A 257 15.77 -4.75 3.64
CA ASN A 257 15.53 -3.95 4.86
C ASN A 257 14.28 -3.06 4.70
N PRO A 258 13.44 -2.91 5.75
CA PRO A 258 12.18 -2.15 5.68
C PRO A 258 12.34 -0.69 5.25
N VAL A 259 13.46 -0.03 5.58
CA VAL A 259 13.74 1.34 5.12
C VAL A 259 13.91 1.40 3.61
N ILE A 260 14.62 0.42 3.02
CA ILE A 260 14.80 0.34 1.56
C ILE A 260 13.50 -0.08 0.88
N ALA A 261 12.79 -1.02 1.50
CA ALA A 261 11.47 -1.43 1.00
C ALA A 261 10.53 -0.22 0.94
N SER A 262 10.44 0.61 1.99
CA SER A 262 9.60 1.80 2.01
C SER A 262 9.99 2.82 0.93
N LEU A 263 11.29 3.01 0.65
CA LEU A 263 11.76 3.86 -0.44
C LEU A 263 11.33 3.35 -1.81
N ILE A 264 11.45 2.04 -2.06
CA ILE A 264 10.99 1.45 -3.34
C ILE A 264 9.47 1.53 -3.44
N LEU A 265 8.75 1.23 -2.36
CA LEU A 265 7.29 1.26 -2.34
C LEU A 265 6.72 2.64 -2.65
N CYS A 266 7.41 3.74 -2.35
CA CYS A 266 7.01 5.09 -2.76
C CYS A 266 6.93 5.29 -4.28
N CYS A 267 7.54 4.42 -5.10
CA CYS A 267 7.34 4.44 -6.56
C CYS A 267 5.89 4.19 -6.98
N GLU A 268 5.03 3.72 -6.06
CA GLU A 268 3.59 3.60 -6.28
C GLU A 268 3.00 4.94 -6.78
N SER A 269 3.39 6.07 -6.18
CA SER A 269 2.92 7.39 -6.59
C SER A 269 3.38 7.76 -8.01
N VAL A 270 4.59 7.36 -8.40
CA VAL A 270 5.09 7.58 -9.76
C VAL A 270 4.30 6.74 -10.77
N PHE A 271 4.09 5.46 -10.47
CA PHE A 271 3.29 4.60 -11.35
C PHE A 271 1.83 5.01 -11.40
N ALA A 272 1.26 5.52 -10.30
CA ALA A 272 -0.10 6.07 -10.30
C ALA A 272 -0.22 7.28 -11.25
N ALA A 273 0.75 8.21 -11.20
CA ALA A 273 0.78 9.36 -12.10
C ALA A 273 0.95 8.95 -13.57
N VAL A 274 1.87 8.01 -13.86
CA VAL A 274 2.08 7.50 -15.22
C VAL A 274 0.84 6.75 -15.73
N CYS A 275 0.22 5.90 -14.90
CA CYS A 275 -1.01 5.20 -15.28
C CYS A 275 -2.19 6.17 -15.46
N GLY A 276 -2.30 7.21 -14.63
CA GLY A 276 -3.28 8.29 -14.79
C GLY A 276 -3.08 9.01 -16.12
N ALA A 277 -1.85 9.38 -16.45
CA ALA A 277 -1.53 10.02 -17.73
C ALA A 277 -1.92 9.14 -18.94
N VAL A 278 -1.58 7.85 -18.89
CA VAL A 278 -1.83 6.93 -20.02
C VAL A 278 -3.31 6.52 -20.12
N MET A 279 -3.98 6.24 -18.98
CA MET A 279 -5.33 5.66 -18.98
C MET A 279 -6.42 6.72 -18.95
N LEU A 280 -6.16 7.89 -18.35
CA LEU A 280 -7.13 8.99 -18.22
C LEU A 280 -6.82 10.16 -19.17
N GLY A 281 -5.72 10.11 -19.90
CA GLY A 281 -5.28 11.20 -20.78
C GLY A 281 -4.82 12.46 -20.02
N GLU A 282 -4.46 12.33 -18.76
CA GLU A 282 -3.96 13.43 -17.93
C GLU A 282 -2.56 13.83 -18.39
N MET A 283 -2.32 15.13 -18.61
CA MET A 283 -0.98 15.61 -19.01
C MET A 283 -0.12 15.85 -17.77
N MET A 284 1.00 15.14 -17.66
CA MET A 284 1.96 15.40 -16.60
C MET A 284 2.66 16.75 -16.81
N SER A 285 2.64 17.58 -15.80
CA SER A 285 3.39 18.84 -15.78
C SER A 285 4.91 18.61 -15.66
N MET A 286 5.72 19.59 -16.07
CA MET A 286 7.19 19.53 -15.90
C MET A 286 7.59 19.40 -14.43
N ARG A 287 6.79 19.90 -13.51
CA ARG A 287 6.98 19.74 -12.07
C ARG A 287 6.83 18.28 -11.63
N GLU A 288 5.79 17.59 -12.08
CA GLU A 288 5.53 16.18 -11.78
C GLU A 288 6.61 15.28 -12.37
N ILE A 289 7.02 15.54 -13.61
CA ILE A 289 8.12 14.81 -14.26
C ILE A 289 9.43 15.00 -13.48
N THR A 290 9.72 16.22 -13.02
CA THR A 290 10.91 16.50 -12.19
C THR A 290 10.83 15.74 -10.88
N GLY A 291 9.66 15.69 -10.24
CA GLY A 291 9.41 14.89 -9.03
C GLY A 291 9.73 13.41 -9.24
N CYS A 292 9.23 12.81 -10.31
CA CYS A 292 9.54 11.42 -10.69
C CYS A 292 11.05 11.17 -10.84
N ILE A 293 11.75 12.04 -11.54
CA ILE A 293 13.20 11.92 -11.79
C ILE A 293 13.97 11.96 -10.46
N ILE A 294 13.65 12.91 -9.58
CA ILE A 294 14.28 13.03 -8.26
C ILE A 294 14.06 11.76 -7.43
N MET A 295 12.85 11.21 -7.43
CA MET A 295 12.55 9.96 -6.72
C MET A 295 13.38 8.79 -7.26
N PHE A 296 13.44 8.59 -8.57
CA PHE A 296 14.24 7.50 -9.16
C PHE A 296 15.73 7.66 -8.87
N ILE A 297 16.29 8.87 -8.95
CA ILE A 297 17.69 9.13 -8.60
C ILE A 297 17.94 8.81 -7.13
N SER A 298 17.06 9.21 -6.24
CA SER A 298 17.17 8.96 -4.80
C SER A 298 17.17 7.47 -4.48
N ILE A 299 16.28 6.69 -5.09
CA ILE A 299 16.19 5.24 -4.91
C ILE A 299 17.45 4.56 -5.46
N ALA A 300 17.93 4.96 -6.63
CA ALA A 300 19.18 4.45 -7.22
C ALA A 300 20.40 4.77 -6.32
N ALA A 301 20.47 5.99 -5.77
CA ALA A 301 21.52 6.37 -4.82
C ALA A 301 21.50 5.55 -3.55
N THR A 302 20.31 5.27 -3.02
CA THR A 302 20.12 4.40 -1.85
C THR A 302 20.73 3.01 -2.07
N LYS A 303 20.55 2.46 -3.27
CA LYS A 303 21.14 1.18 -3.65
C LYS A 303 22.67 1.21 -3.68
N LEU A 304 23.24 2.27 -4.22
CA LEU A 304 24.72 2.44 -4.25
C LEU A 304 25.30 2.57 -2.85
N ILE A 305 24.60 3.24 -1.92
CA ILE A 305 24.98 3.36 -0.51
C ILE A 305 24.95 1.99 0.18
N GLN A 306 23.92 1.18 -0.13
CA GLN A 306 23.79 -0.18 0.41
C GLN A 306 24.91 -1.11 -0.06
N LEU A 307 25.27 -1.05 -1.35
CA LEU A 307 26.33 -1.88 -1.92
C LEU A 307 27.69 -1.57 -1.30
N LYS A 308 27.99 -0.28 -1.00
CA LYS A 308 29.22 0.14 -0.34
C LYS A 308 29.30 -0.20 1.15
N SER A 309 28.17 -0.44 1.78
CA SER A 309 28.09 -0.60 3.23
C SER A 309 26.76 -1.26 3.60
N PRO A 310 26.67 -2.61 3.59
CA PRO A 310 25.43 -3.32 3.90
C PRO A 310 24.86 -2.87 5.25
N LEU A 311 23.57 -2.56 5.28
CA LEU A 311 22.83 -2.41 6.54
C LEU A 311 22.65 -3.81 7.11
N LYS A 312 23.12 -4.02 8.34
CA LYS A 312 22.85 -5.24 9.10
C LYS A 312 21.42 -5.24 9.62
#